data_736c41ffa34d1e60df9f188e4bad8709
#
_entry.id   736c41ffa34d1e60df9f188e4bad8709
#
_cell.length_a   1.000
_cell.length_b   1.000
_cell.length_c   1.000
_cell.angle_alpha   90.00
_cell.angle_beta   90.00
_cell.angle_gamma   90.00
#
_symmetry.space_group_name_H-M   'P 1'
#
loop_
_entity.id
_entity.type
_entity.pdbx_description
1 polymer ?
#
loop_
_entity_poly.entity_id
_entity_poly.type
_entity_poly.pdbx_seq_one_letter_code
_entity_poly.pdbx_strand_id
1 'polypeptide(L)'
;MTFFAIQLLNGLSYATTLFLMAAGLTLIFGVTRIVNFAHGSFFMLGALFSAHWLVNWFPVWGENAFLYVAAMFLGASCAALAGAAAEFFLLRRLYGVPELYQLVATFGLSLTLHDVMRWGFGPAEVFAPRFPGLKGAIEVGGEYFPQYQALTIVLGPLVWLGLHLLLTRTAFGTRVRAATQDRGMLAALGINPAPLMLGTVVLGCALAGLGGALQLPREPANLQMDVNVVVETFVVVVTGGLGSISGAFFAALLIGLVHAFGISLIPQATLVLVFVTMALVLALRPQGLLGKALDAGPKDVAHKFHRVPGTRRGFLLVSAAVVVFADIAWLAGDYWQSLVSDALIMVILGVSLQAMMALGGLVSFGHAAFFALGAYGAALAHSVWGFSLPGALAVGCTGAFCVAATFGGVLVRSAGVYLAMLSLALAQVVWAAASQWVTLTGGDNGLIGLQLVNGDSRPLFFALLVGLALLSIAALARLSRSTMGAALQAVRDAPQRAAASGLPVQWIKYRIYVESATLAGLAGGLFAAHQGAVFPSVAAVSTSVDALLVILLGGVHQLWGTVAGATILVWAAAELGRGFVYWRGALGLLVMVIMVAAPSGLLGLRWSSRAHRGAGPAKGLAS
;
A
#
# COMPACT_ATOMS: atom_id res chain seq x y z
N MET A 1 37.15 8.80 -13.14
CA MET A 1 37.28 7.52 -12.38
C MET A 1 36.85 7.69 -10.92
N THR A 2 37.34 8.69 -10.19
CA THR A 2 37.02 8.96 -8.77
C THR A 2 35.52 9.20 -8.52
N PHE A 3 34.88 10.02 -9.34
CA PHE A 3 33.43 10.25 -9.29
C PHE A 3 32.60 8.93 -9.32
N PHE A 4 32.90 8.03 -10.25
CA PHE A 4 32.21 6.74 -10.33
C PHE A 4 32.47 5.86 -9.11
N ALA A 5 33.68 5.91 -8.54
CA ALA A 5 34.01 5.16 -7.32
C ALA A 5 33.19 5.66 -6.12
N ILE A 6 33.06 6.98 -5.95
CA ILE A 6 32.24 7.56 -4.88
C ILE A 6 30.77 7.21 -5.05
N GLN A 7 30.21 7.28 -6.27
CA GLN A 7 28.83 6.90 -6.50
C GLN A 7 28.58 5.40 -6.28
N LEU A 8 29.54 4.54 -6.61
CA LEU A 8 29.50 3.13 -6.29
C LEU A 8 29.42 2.91 -4.77
N LEU A 9 30.30 3.59 -3.99
CA LEU A 9 30.30 3.50 -2.53
C LEU A 9 29.00 4.04 -1.92
N ASN A 10 28.47 5.16 -2.42
CA ASN A 10 27.19 5.71 -1.99
C ASN A 10 26.05 4.70 -2.25
N GLY A 11 26.03 4.10 -3.45
CA GLY A 11 25.04 3.09 -3.81
C GLY A 11 25.12 1.84 -2.94
N LEU A 12 26.31 1.35 -2.62
CA LEU A 12 26.52 0.21 -1.72
C LEU A 12 26.07 0.51 -0.29
N SER A 13 26.38 1.72 0.22
CA SER A 13 25.95 2.13 1.56
C SER A 13 24.43 2.24 1.65
N TYR A 14 23.78 2.83 0.64
CA TYR A 14 22.32 2.92 0.57
C TYR A 14 21.66 1.53 0.44
N ALA A 15 22.25 0.66 -0.40
CA ALA A 15 21.81 -0.73 -0.56
C ALA A 15 21.76 -1.49 0.76
N THR A 16 22.69 -1.25 1.68
CA THR A 16 22.70 -1.90 3.00
C THR A 16 21.45 -1.55 3.81
N THR A 17 21.08 -0.29 3.88
CA THR A 17 19.88 0.16 4.60
C THR A 17 18.62 -0.45 3.99
N LEU A 18 18.51 -0.40 2.66
CA LEU A 18 17.41 -1.03 1.92
C LEU A 18 17.36 -2.54 2.17
N PHE A 19 18.52 -3.21 2.20
CA PHE A 19 18.59 -4.65 2.44
C PHE A 19 18.13 -5.04 3.83
N LEU A 20 18.57 -4.34 4.90
CA LEU A 20 18.17 -4.68 6.27
C LEU A 20 16.64 -4.69 6.41
N MET A 21 16.03 -3.67 5.86
CA MET A 21 14.58 -3.54 5.87
C MET A 21 13.89 -4.60 5.01
N ALA A 22 14.38 -4.78 3.78
CA ALA A 22 13.85 -5.77 2.85
C ALA A 22 14.04 -7.21 3.37
N ALA A 23 15.15 -7.50 4.06
CA ALA A 23 15.42 -8.80 4.68
C ALA A 23 14.37 -9.14 5.75
N GLY A 24 14.02 -8.16 6.60
CA GLY A 24 12.98 -8.33 7.62
C GLY A 24 11.61 -8.64 6.99
N LEU A 25 11.20 -7.84 6.02
CA LEU A 25 9.92 -8.04 5.30
C LEU A 25 9.90 -9.36 4.52
N THR A 26 11.01 -9.68 3.82
CA THR A 26 11.16 -10.94 3.08
C THR A 26 11.06 -12.15 3.98
N LEU A 27 11.65 -12.09 5.18
CA LEU A 27 11.59 -13.15 6.17
C LEU A 27 10.15 -13.34 6.69
N ILE A 28 9.48 -12.26 7.06
CA ILE A 28 8.08 -12.29 7.52
C ILE A 28 7.19 -12.85 6.41
N PHE A 29 7.24 -12.29 5.20
CA PHE A 29 6.42 -12.74 4.08
C PHE A 29 6.69 -14.20 3.71
N GLY A 30 7.95 -14.61 3.69
CA GLY A 30 8.34 -15.98 3.36
C GLY A 30 7.63 -17.02 4.23
N VAL A 31 7.40 -16.72 5.51
CA VAL A 31 6.78 -17.65 6.47
C VAL A 31 5.29 -17.43 6.62
N THR A 32 4.88 -16.17 6.80
CA THR A 32 3.47 -15.84 7.10
C THR A 32 2.62 -15.72 5.84
N ARG A 33 3.23 -15.44 4.69
CA ARG A 33 2.61 -15.03 3.43
C ARG A 33 1.75 -13.77 3.57
N ILE A 34 1.99 -12.99 4.63
CA ILE A 34 1.33 -11.71 4.86
C ILE A 34 2.25 -10.59 4.35
N VAL A 35 1.73 -9.77 3.45
CA VAL A 35 2.37 -8.51 3.08
C VAL A 35 2.07 -7.50 4.18
N ASN A 36 3.11 -7.11 4.93
CA ASN A 36 2.96 -6.26 6.11
C ASN A 36 3.28 -4.79 5.77
N PHE A 37 2.26 -3.96 5.60
CA PHE A 37 2.43 -2.52 5.39
C PHE A 37 2.96 -1.78 6.62
N ALA A 38 2.73 -2.30 7.83
CA ALA A 38 3.29 -1.71 9.05
C ALA A 38 4.81 -1.92 9.19
N HIS A 39 5.47 -2.59 8.23
CA HIS A 39 6.91 -2.85 8.31
C HIS A 39 7.73 -1.56 8.37
N GLY A 40 7.33 -0.51 7.63
CA GLY A 40 7.91 0.83 7.73
C GLY A 40 7.74 1.47 9.10
N SER A 41 6.61 1.22 9.77
CA SER A 41 6.39 1.74 11.12
C SER A 41 7.34 1.11 12.16
N PHE A 42 7.75 -0.16 11.98
CA PHE A 42 8.78 -0.78 12.85
C PHE A 42 10.17 -0.20 12.60
N PHE A 43 10.50 0.19 11.37
CA PHE A 43 11.71 0.94 11.04
C PHE A 43 11.71 2.31 11.73
N MET A 44 10.65 3.10 11.56
CA MET A 44 10.45 4.39 12.21
C MET A 44 10.55 4.27 13.75
N LEU A 45 9.94 3.23 14.32
CA LEU A 45 9.97 2.94 15.75
C LEU A 45 11.40 2.72 16.24
N GLY A 46 12.21 1.90 15.54
CA GLY A 46 13.61 1.69 15.84
C GLY A 46 14.42 2.97 15.76
N ALA A 47 14.20 3.81 14.74
CA ALA A 47 14.86 5.10 14.58
C ALA A 47 14.53 6.06 15.74
N LEU A 48 13.23 6.29 16.02
CA LEU A 48 12.78 7.25 17.04
C LEU A 48 13.24 6.87 18.45
N PHE A 49 13.10 5.59 18.83
CA PHE A 49 13.59 5.15 20.16
C PHE A 49 15.11 5.27 20.26
N SER A 50 15.87 4.85 19.25
CA SER A 50 17.33 4.98 19.27
C SER A 50 17.75 6.45 19.32
N ALA A 51 17.14 7.32 18.53
CA ALA A 51 17.43 8.76 18.55
C ALA A 51 17.12 9.38 19.91
N HIS A 52 15.96 9.06 20.49
CA HIS A 52 15.54 9.56 21.81
C HIS A 52 16.54 9.19 22.90
N TRP A 53 17.02 7.94 22.95
CA TRP A 53 18.00 7.54 23.95
C TRP A 53 19.36 8.20 23.71
N LEU A 54 19.80 8.31 22.46
CA LEU A 54 21.08 8.99 22.16
C LEU A 54 21.07 10.44 22.57
N VAL A 55 19.98 11.17 22.30
CA VAL A 55 19.83 12.58 22.68
C VAL A 55 19.81 12.75 24.20
N ASN A 56 19.21 11.82 24.95
CA ASN A 56 19.12 11.91 26.41
C ASN A 56 20.36 11.34 27.14
N TRP A 57 21.02 10.32 26.61
CA TRP A 57 22.12 9.64 27.29
C TRP A 57 23.47 10.32 27.07
N PHE A 58 23.73 10.85 25.86
CA PHE A 58 25.03 11.48 25.57
C PHE A 58 25.38 12.69 26.47
N PRO A 59 24.44 13.58 26.79
CA PRO A 59 24.70 14.66 27.74
C PRO A 59 25.07 14.17 29.15
N VAL A 60 24.53 13.00 29.55
CA VAL A 60 24.74 12.46 30.92
C VAL A 60 25.94 11.56 31.00
N TRP A 61 26.16 10.68 30.00
CA TRP A 61 27.15 9.59 30.06
C TRP A 61 28.35 9.81 29.12
N GLY A 62 28.34 10.93 28.37
CA GLY A 62 29.37 11.25 27.38
C GLY A 62 29.17 10.49 26.06
N GLU A 63 29.79 11.01 25.02
CA GLU A 63 29.77 10.39 23.69
C GLU A 63 30.60 9.11 23.64
N ASN A 64 29.96 7.95 23.61
CA ASN A 64 30.60 6.65 23.59
C ASN A 64 30.00 5.75 22.53
N ALA A 65 30.84 5.08 21.74
CA ALA A 65 30.41 4.12 20.71
C ALA A 65 29.61 2.95 21.29
N PHE A 66 29.93 2.50 22.51
CA PHE A 66 29.15 1.43 23.17
C PHE A 66 27.72 1.88 23.46
N LEU A 67 27.53 3.10 23.99
CA LEU A 67 26.16 3.64 24.23
C LEU A 67 25.39 3.82 22.91
N TYR A 68 26.07 4.19 21.83
CA TYR A 68 25.44 4.30 20.52
C TYR A 68 24.93 2.96 20.05
N VAL A 69 25.76 1.93 20.08
CA VAL A 69 25.39 0.56 19.70
C VAL A 69 24.29 0.02 20.63
N ALA A 70 24.38 0.27 21.94
CA ALA A 70 23.33 -0.12 22.89
C ALA A 70 21.98 0.53 22.56
N ALA A 71 21.96 1.85 22.24
CA ALA A 71 20.74 2.55 21.83
C ALA A 71 20.14 1.95 20.55
N MET A 72 20.97 1.60 19.55
CA MET A 72 20.52 0.94 18.33
C MET A 72 19.86 -0.42 18.62
N PHE A 73 20.48 -1.26 19.43
CA PHE A 73 19.94 -2.57 19.80
C PHE A 73 18.67 -2.46 20.65
N LEU A 74 18.57 -1.47 21.52
CA LEU A 74 17.36 -1.21 22.30
C LEU A 74 16.22 -0.72 21.41
N GLY A 75 16.48 0.19 20.45
CA GLY A 75 15.49 0.61 19.46
C GLY A 75 15.00 -0.55 18.61
N ALA A 76 15.92 -1.41 18.14
CA ALA A 76 15.58 -2.64 17.44
C ALA A 76 14.75 -3.60 18.33
N SER A 77 15.05 -3.68 19.63
CA SER A 77 14.29 -4.50 20.59
C SER A 77 12.89 -3.95 20.83
N CYS A 78 12.70 -2.63 20.88
CA CYS A 78 11.37 -2.02 20.93
C CYS A 78 10.55 -2.33 19.68
N ALA A 79 11.15 -2.25 18.49
CA ALA A 79 10.50 -2.66 17.24
C ALA A 79 10.14 -4.16 17.26
N ALA A 80 11.01 -5.02 17.77
CA ALA A 80 10.78 -6.44 17.93
C ALA A 80 9.61 -6.74 18.89
N LEU A 81 9.54 -6.04 20.04
CA LEU A 81 8.45 -6.17 21.01
C LEU A 81 7.11 -5.69 20.44
N ALA A 82 7.11 -4.55 19.73
CA ALA A 82 5.93 -4.08 19.02
C ALA A 82 5.48 -5.07 17.94
N GLY A 83 6.44 -5.68 17.22
CA GLY A 83 6.17 -6.76 16.26
C GLY A 83 5.60 -8.01 16.91
N ALA A 84 6.11 -8.40 18.10
CA ALA A 84 5.56 -9.51 18.89
C ALA A 84 4.11 -9.24 19.33
N ALA A 85 3.83 -8.02 19.78
CA ALA A 85 2.48 -7.60 20.13
C ALA A 85 1.55 -7.62 18.91
N ALA A 86 2.00 -7.09 17.76
CA ALA A 86 1.25 -7.13 16.51
C ALA A 86 0.95 -8.56 16.06
N GLU A 87 1.90 -9.48 16.18
CA GLU A 87 1.69 -10.90 15.89
C GLU A 87 0.63 -11.50 16.79
N PHE A 88 0.76 -11.30 18.10
CA PHE A 88 -0.13 -11.91 19.08
C PHE A 88 -1.56 -11.40 19.01
N PHE A 89 -1.75 -10.08 18.87
CA PHE A 89 -3.07 -9.46 18.90
C PHE A 89 -3.76 -9.41 17.54
N LEU A 90 -3.00 -9.26 16.44
CA LEU A 90 -3.54 -9.02 15.11
C LEU A 90 -3.21 -10.13 14.11
N LEU A 91 -1.91 -10.36 13.76
CA LEU A 91 -1.54 -11.19 12.63
C LEU A 91 -1.97 -12.65 12.78
N ARG A 92 -1.86 -13.20 13.98
CA ARG A 92 -2.29 -14.58 14.29
C ARG A 92 -3.76 -14.82 13.97
N ARG A 93 -4.62 -13.81 14.14
CA ARG A 93 -6.05 -13.90 13.83
C ARG A 93 -6.36 -13.79 12.34
N LEU A 94 -5.40 -13.28 11.57
CA LEU A 94 -5.54 -13.02 10.14
C LEU A 94 -4.98 -14.13 9.24
N TYR A 95 -4.28 -15.14 9.76
CA TYR A 95 -3.67 -16.19 8.93
C TYR A 95 -4.65 -17.00 8.06
N GLY A 96 -5.91 -17.09 8.46
CA GLY A 96 -6.96 -17.77 7.69
C GLY A 96 -7.83 -16.84 6.85
N VAL A 97 -7.53 -15.54 6.83
CA VAL A 97 -8.32 -14.52 6.14
C VAL A 97 -7.68 -14.23 4.78
N PRO A 98 -8.45 -13.90 3.72
CA PRO A 98 -7.89 -13.55 2.41
C PRO A 98 -6.84 -12.44 2.49
N GLU A 99 -5.81 -12.51 1.61
CA GLU A 99 -4.63 -11.62 1.59
C GLU A 99 -4.98 -10.13 1.65
N LEU A 100 -6.07 -9.74 0.97
CA LEU A 100 -6.53 -8.35 0.95
C LEU A 100 -6.86 -7.78 2.33
N TYR A 101 -7.57 -8.56 3.16
CA TYR A 101 -7.95 -8.12 4.51
C TYR A 101 -6.73 -8.04 5.43
N GLN A 102 -5.74 -8.92 5.20
CA GLN A 102 -4.46 -8.88 5.90
C GLN A 102 -3.69 -7.59 5.58
N LEU A 103 -3.63 -7.21 4.29
CA LEU A 103 -3.01 -5.98 3.83
C LEU A 103 -3.61 -4.74 4.52
N VAL A 104 -4.93 -4.64 4.52
CA VAL A 104 -5.62 -3.48 5.10
C VAL A 104 -5.52 -3.46 6.62
N ALA A 105 -5.56 -4.61 7.28
CA ALA A 105 -5.34 -4.67 8.71
C ALA A 105 -3.92 -4.24 9.11
N THR A 106 -2.89 -4.61 8.33
CA THR A 106 -1.52 -4.14 8.57
C THR A 106 -1.33 -2.66 8.24
N PHE A 107 -2.10 -2.11 7.29
CA PHE A 107 -2.13 -0.66 7.07
C PHE A 107 -2.82 0.06 8.25
N GLY A 108 -3.93 -0.47 8.77
CA GLY A 108 -4.54 0.03 10.01
C GLY A 108 -3.55 0.03 11.19
N LEU A 109 -2.72 -1.00 11.29
CA LEU A 109 -1.64 -1.06 12.27
C LEU A 109 -0.59 0.05 12.04
N SER A 110 -0.23 0.32 10.78
CA SER A 110 0.69 1.42 10.44
C SER A 110 0.13 2.77 10.88
N LEU A 111 -1.13 3.08 10.58
CA LEU A 111 -1.78 4.31 11.03
C LEU A 111 -1.80 4.43 12.56
N THR A 112 -2.06 3.33 13.25
CA THR A 112 -2.09 3.30 14.73
C THR A 112 -0.69 3.55 15.30
N LEU A 113 0.33 2.85 14.80
CA LEU A 113 1.72 3.03 15.23
C LEU A 113 2.23 4.44 14.94
N HIS A 114 1.89 5.01 13.78
CA HIS A 114 2.24 6.39 13.41
C HIS A 114 1.72 7.39 14.46
N ASP A 115 0.43 7.32 14.83
CA ASP A 115 -0.15 8.23 15.80
C ASP A 115 0.34 7.96 17.23
N VAL A 116 0.62 6.69 17.60
CA VAL A 116 1.27 6.35 18.88
C VAL A 116 2.66 6.97 18.96
N MET A 117 3.45 6.91 17.88
CA MET A 117 4.77 7.55 17.84
C MET A 117 4.67 9.08 17.90
N ARG A 118 3.69 9.65 17.19
CA ARG A 118 3.39 11.08 17.26
C ARG A 118 3.00 11.53 18.68
N TRP A 119 2.27 10.71 19.40
CA TRP A 119 1.90 10.96 20.80
C TRP A 119 3.12 10.88 21.72
N GLY A 120 4.00 9.89 21.54
CA GLY A 120 5.14 9.66 22.41
C GLY A 120 6.33 10.59 22.16
N PHE A 121 6.63 10.92 20.89
CA PHE A 121 7.83 11.68 20.50
C PHE A 121 7.50 13.08 19.95
N GLY A 122 6.23 13.37 19.68
CA GLY A 122 5.81 14.63 19.05
C GLY A 122 5.99 14.61 17.52
N PRO A 123 5.62 15.72 16.84
CA PRO A 123 5.71 15.81 15.38
C PRO A 123 7.08 16.29 14.87
N ALA A 124 7.99 16.73 15.75
CA ALA A 124 9.27 17.29 15.38
C ALA A 124 10.27 16.20 14.99
N GLU A 125 11.17 16.54 14.08
CA GLU A 125 12.30 15.69 13.74
C GLU A 125 13.30 15.59 14.90
N VAL A 126 13.83 14.39 15.14
CA VAL A 126 14.82 14.14 16.20
C VAL A 126 16.19 13.93 15.56
N PHE A 127 17.09 14.88 15.76
CA PHE A 127 18.47 14.81 15.28
C PHE A 127 19.32 14.01 16.26
N ALA A 128 19.75 12.83 15.86
CA ALA A 128 20.68 12.03 16.65
C ALA A 128 22.11 12.52 16.45
N PRO A 129 22.97 12.42 17.48
CA PRO A 129 24.39 12.71 17.33
C PRO A 129 25.06 11.75 16.36
N ARG A 130 26.19 12.18 15.76
CA ARG A 130 26.97 11.31 14.86
C ARG A 130 27.63 10.18 15.63
N PHE A 131 27.87 9.05 14.97
CA PHE A 131 28.49 7.88 15.59
C PHE A 131 29.89 8.22 16.13
N PRO A 132 30.16 8.03 17.44
CA PRO A 132 31.47 8.32 18.04
C PRO A 132 32.58 7.47 17.43
N GLY A 133 33.71 8.10 17.09
CA GLY A 133 34.85 7.41 16.46
C GLY A 133 34.75 7.25 14.93
N LEU A 134 33.61 7.55 14.30
CA LEU A 134 33.40 7.48 12.85
C LEU A 134 32.90 8.82 12.27
N LYS A 135 33.30 9.94 12.91
CA LYS A 135 32.95 11.30 12.49
C LYS A 135 33.79 11.81 11.31
N GLY A 136 34.88 11.12 10.98
CA GLY A 136 35.84 11.50 9.93
C GLY A 136 35.38 11.03 8.53
N ALA A 137 36.24 11.32 7.56
CA ALA A 137 36.09 10.88 6.18
C ALA A 137 37.36 10.13 5.74
N ILE A 138 37.21 9.23 4.79
CA ILE A 138 38.26 8.50 4.11
C ILE A 138 38.47 9.19 2.76
N GLU A 139 39.70 9.52 2.43
CA GLU A 139 40.04 10.07 1.13
C GLU A 139 40.13 8.95 0.10
N VAL A 140 39.33 9.06 -0.95
CA VAL A 140 39.30 8.12 -2.07
C VAL A 140 39.56 8.90 -3.35
N GLY A 141 40.80 8.88 -3.80
CA GLY A 141 41.20 9.53 -5.05
C GLY A 141 40.99 11.04 -5.12
N GLY A 142 41.15 11.76 -3.97
CA GLY A 142 40.95 13.20 -3.86
C GLY A 142 39.58 13.65 -3.42
N GLU A 143 38.63 12.72 -3.27
CA GLU A 143 37.28 12.98 -2.75
C GLU A 143 37.10 12.36 -1.36
N TYR A 144 36.22 12.94 -0.54
CA TYR A 144 35.99 12.50 0.84
C TYR A 144 34.74 11.63 0.97
N PHE A 145 34.90 10.41 1.52
CA PHE A 145 33.81 9.49 1.79
C PHE A 145 33.63 9.28 3.30
N PRO A 146 32.41 9.43 3.87
CA PRO A 146 32.21 9.32 5.32
C PRO A 146 32.55 7.92 5.86
N GLN A 147 33.34 7.87 6.95
CA GLN A 147 33.77 6.61 7.60
C GLN A 147 32.58 5.75 8.03
N TYR A 148 31.51 6.38 8.53
CA TYR A 148 30.30 5.66 8.93
C TYR A 148 29.65 4.93 7.77
N GLN A 149 29.60 5.53 6.58
CA GLN A 149 29.06 4.87 5.39
C GLN A 149 29.94 3.69 4.93
N ALA A 150 31.24 3.77 5.11
CA ALA A 150 32.15 2.64 4.85
C ALA A 150 31.84 1.45 5.79
N LEU A 151 31.55 1.71 7.07
CA LEU A 151 31.10 0.67 8.01
C LEU A 151 29.79 0.03 7.55
N THR A 152 28.81 0.83 7.10
CA THR A 152 27.50 0.28 6.65
C THR A 152 27.65 -0.62 5.44
N ILE A 153 28.58 -0.35 4.52
CA ILE A 153 28.85 -1.23 3.36
C ILE A 153 29.29 -2.63 3.82
N VAL A 154 30.07 -2.73 4.89
CA VAL A 154 30.51 -4.03 5.44
C VAL A 154 29.37 -4.76 6.17
N LEU A 155 28.50 -4.00 6.86
CA LEU A 155 27.39 -4.58 7.62
C LEU A 155 26.36 -5.31 6.73
N GLY A 156 26.10 -4.80 5.53
CA GLY A 156 25.13 -5.43 4.61
C GLY A 156 25.45 -6.91 4.32
N PRO A 157 26.61 -7.21 3.77
CA PRO A 157 27.04 -8.60 3.53
C PRO A 157 27.13 -9.46 4.79
N LEU A 158 27.55 -8.88 5.93
CA LEU A 158 27.61 -9.58 7.23
C LEU A 158 26.20 -10.01 7.68
N VAL A 159 25.24 -9.12 7.63
CA VAL A 159 23.84 -9.44 7.98
C VAL A 159 23.26 -10.45 7.00
N TRP A 160 23.52 -10.31 5.69
CA TRP A 160 23.12 -11.29 4.70
C TRP A 160 23.69 -12.68 5.00
N LEU A 161 24.98 -12.76 5.28
CA LEU A 161 25.65 -14.03 5.61
C LEU A 161 25.08 -14.63 6.89
N GLY A 162 24.89 -13.81 7.95
CA GLY A 162 24.30 -14.24 9.20
C GLY A 162 22.89 -14.81 9.02
N LEU A 163 22.03 -14.14 8.27
CA LEU A 163 20.68 -14.61 7.95
C LEU A 163 20.72 -15.87 7.06
N HIS A 164 21.62 -15.91 6.10
CA HIS A 164 21.79 -17.08 5.24
C HIS A 164 22.21 -18.31 6.05
N LEU A 165 23.18 -18.17 6.96
CA LEU A 165 23.61 -19.25 7.86
C LEU A 165 22.51 -19.62 8.86
N LEU A 166 21.82 -18.65 9.43
CA LEU A 166 20.67 -18.90 10.32
C LEU A 166 19.60 -19.75 9.65
N LEU A 167 19.24 -19.41 8.41
CA LEU A 167 18.19 -20.15 7.70
C LEU A 167 18.65 -21.48 7.12
N THR A 168 19.93 -21.62 6.70
CA THR A 168 20.41 -22.85 6.04
C THR A 168 21.01 -23.86 7.00
N ARG A 169 21.65 -23.41 8.08
CA ARG A 169 22.47 -24.26 8.96
C ARG A 169 21.86 -24.53 10.33
N THR A 170 20.77 -23.83 10.75
CA THR A 170 20.18 -24.01 12.08
C THR A 170 18.88 -24.81 12.03
N ALA A 171 18.53 -25.43 13.17
CA ALA A 171 17.24 -26.10 13.37
C ALA A 171 16.05 -25.13 13.23
N PHE A 172 16.20 -23.86 13.68
CA PHE A 172 15.21 -22.81 13.49
C PHE A 172 14.95 -22.58 11.99
N GLY A 173 16.01 -22.37 11.21
CA GLY A 173 15.87 -22.14 9.77
C GLY A 173 15.28 -23.34 9.02
N THR A 174 15.61 -24.58 9.40
CA THR A 174 15.01 -25.77 8.81
C THR A 174 13.50 -25.84 9.06
N ARG A 175 13.06 -25.57 10.31
CA ARG A 175 11.63 -25.53 10.70
C ARG A 175 10.89 -24.38 10.00
N VAL A 176 11.53 -23.21 9.89
CA VAL A 176 10.98 -22.05 9.17
C VAL A 176 10.75 -22.40 7.70
N ARG A 177 11.72 -23.00 7.01
CA ARG A 177 11.56 -23.42 5.61
C ARG A 177 10.48 -24.50 5.44
N ALA A 178 10.36 -25.44 6.38
CA ALA A 178 9.27 -26.42 6.36
C ALA A 178 7.90 -25.74 6.52
N ALA A 179 7.79 -24.77 7.44
CA ALA A 179 6.56 -24.00 7.64
C ALA A 179 6.15 -23.16 6.41
N THR A 180 7.11 -22.72 5.58
CA THR A 180 6.82 -22.01 4.33
C THR A 180 6.21 -22.91 3.26
N GLN A 181 6.56 -24.20 3.26
CA GLN A 181 6.04 -25.17 2.30
C GLN A 181 4.65 -25.68 2.71
N ASP A 182 4.53 -26.24 3.91
CA ASP A 182 3.26 -26.77 4.41
C ASP A 182 3.20 -26.68 5.95
N ARG A 183 2.36 -25.75 6.45
CA ARG A 183 2.12 -25.58 7.90
C ARG A 183 1.33 -26.74 8.49
N GLY A 184 0.40 -27.30 7.71
CA GLY A 184 -0.44 -28.42 8.15
C GLY A 184 0.38 -29.68 8.37
N MET A 185 1.26 -29.99 7.42
CA MET A 185 2.18 -31.12 7.53
C MET A 185 3.15 -30.93 8.70
N LEU A 186 3.68 -29.70 8.91
CA LEU A 186 4.57 -29.41 10.04
C LEU A 186 3.86 -29.66 11.38
N ALA A 187 2.60 -29.22 11.51
CA ALA A 187 1.78 -29.45 12.69
C ALA A 187 1.47 -30.94 12.90
N ALA A 188 1.22 -31.70 11.81
CA ALA A 188 1.01 -33.16 11.86
C ALA A 188 2.25 -33.92 12.35
N LEU A 189 3.45 -33.37 12.10
CA LEU A 189 4.73 -33.89 12.62
C LEU A 189 4.98 -33.49 14.10
N GLY A 190 3.99 -32.88 14.78
CA GLY A 190 4.09 -32.49 16.19
C GLY A 190 4.82 -31.18 16.46
N ILE A 191 5.18 -30.40 15.42
CA ILE A 191 5.87 -29.13 15.59
C ILE A 191 4.85 -27.99 15.55
N ASN A 192 4.70 -27.28 16.68
CA ASN A 192 3.81 -26.11 16.75
C ASN A 192 4.33 -24.97 15.85
N PRO A 193 3.59 -24.53 14.83
CA PRO A 193 4.02 -23.44 13.95
C PRO A 193 3.95 -22.04 14.60
N ALA A 194 3.15 -21.85 15.67
CA ALA A 194 2.93 -20.52 16.24
C ALA A 194 4.20 -19.87 16.83
N PRO A 195 5.07 -20.55 17.60
CA PRO A 195 6.34 -19.96 18.05
C PRO A 195 7.30 -19.65 16.91
N LEU A 196 7.27 -20.43 15.83
CA LEU A 196 8.11 -20.18 14.64
C LEU A 196 7.68 -18.91 13.92
N MET A 197 6.37 -18.69 13.78
CA MET A 197 5.81 -17.47 13.19
C MET A 197 6.14 -16.25 14.04
N LEU A 198 5.92 -16.34 15.36
CA LEU A 198 6.28 -15.27 16.29
C LEU A 198 7.77 -14.93 16.20
N GLY A 199 8.65 -15.93 16.29
CA GLY A 199 10.10 -15.72 16.18
C GLY A 199 10.52 -15.08 14.85
N THR A 200 9.86 -15.44 13.76
CA THR A 200 10.12 -14.86 12.44
C THR A 200 9.68 -13.40 12.35
N VAL A 201 8.49 -13.07 12.90
CA VAL A 201 7.99 -11.68 12.95
C VAL A 201 8.87 -10.83 13.86
N VAL A 202 9.24 -11.32 15.03
CA VAL A 202 10.14 -10.64 15.99
C VAL A 202 11.49 -10.34 15.35
N LEU A 203 12.10 -11.32 14.68
CA LEU A 203 13.38 -11.14 13.99
C LEU A 203 13.26 -10.15 12.82
N GLY A 204 12.18 -10.25 12.03
CA GLY A 204 11.95 -9.33 10.92
C GLY A 204 11.72 -7.89 11.36
N CYS A 205 10.96 -7.66 12.44
CA CYS A 205 10.75 -6.33 13.03
C CYS A 205 12.01 -5.80 13.71
N ALA A 206 12.83 -6.66 14.32
CA ALA A 206 14.14 -6.29 14.86
C ALA A 206 15.08 -5.79 13.76
N LEU A 207 15.12 -6.48 12.62
CA LEU A 207 15.92 -6.05 11.45
C LEU A 207 15.43 -4.71 10.88
N ALA A 208 14.12 -4.50 10.81
CA ALA A 208 13.57 -3.20 10.40
C ALA A 208 13.98 -2.09 11.38
N GLY A 209 13.80 -2.32 12.69
CA GLY A 209 14.19 -1.35 13.71
C GLY A 209 15.69 -1.06 13.73
N LEU A 210 16.54 -2.08 13.51
CA LEU A 210 17.98 -1.90 13.37
C LEU A 210 18.33 -1.08 12.11
N GLY A 211 17.64 -1.33 10.99
CA GLY A 211 17.77 -0.52 9.78
C GLY A 211 17.46 0.96 10.04
N GLY A 212 16.37 1.24 10.78
CA GLY A 212 16.01 2.60 11.19
C GLY A 212 17.07 3.26 12.08
N ALA A 213 17.59 2.54 13.06
CA ALA A 213 18.65 3.03 13.94
C ALA A 213 19.96 3.31 13.17
N LEU A 214 20.28 2.49 12.17
CA LEU A 214 21.48 2.69 11.31
C LEU A 214 21.33 3.90 10.38
N GLN A 215 20.13 4.39 10.12
CA GLN A 215 19.90 5.58 9.29
C GLN A 215 20.23 6.89 10.02
N LEU A 216 20.17 6.91 11.35
CA LEU A 216 20.28 8.11 12.19
C LEU A 216 21.49 9.02 11.94
N PRO A 217 22.70 8.50 11.65
CA PRO A 217 23.84 9.39 11.34
C PRO A 217 23.73 10.08 9.98
N ARG A 218 22.78 9.69 9.14
CA ARG A 218 22.57 10.21 7.78
C ARG A 218 21.37 11.15 7.71
N GLU A 219 20.27 10.78 8.38
CA GLU A 219 19.01 11.50 8.34
C GLU A 219 18.37 11.56 9.73
N PRO A 220 17.68 12.66 10.07
CA PRO A 220 16.96 12.76 11.34
C PRO A 220 15.81 11.76 11.39
N ALA A 221 15.51 11.25 12.59
CA ALA A 221 14.33 10.45 12.80
C ALA A 221 13.06 11.31 12.71
N ASN A 222 12.12 10.93 11.85
CA ASN A 222 10.85 11.63 11.66
C ASN A 222 9.69 10.65 11.41
N LEU A 223 8.47 11.16 11.49
CA LEU A 223 7.26 10.35 11.36
C LEU A 223 6.99 9.89 9.92
N GLN A 224 7.50 10.58 8.89
CA GLN A 224 7.30 10.19 7.49
C GLN A 224 8.14 8.99 7.06
N MET A 225 9.12 8.59 7.85
CA MET A 225 9.99 7.44 7.55
C MET A 225 9.19 6.15 7.30
N ASP A 226 8.05 5.97 7.97
CA ASP A 226 7.23 4.75 7.85
C ASP A 226 6.69 4.55 6.43
N VAL A 227 6.14 5.60 5.82
CA VAL A 227 5.55 5.52 4.46
C VAL A 227 6.63 5.49 3.38
N ASN A 228 7.64 6.36 3.49
CA ASN A 228 8.68 6.49 2.47
C ASN A 228 9.46 5.18 2.32
N VAL A 229 9.91 4.63 3.44
CA VAL A 229 10.79 3.47 3.44
C VAL A 229 10.04 2.16 3.14
N VAL A 230 8.75 2.05 3.49
CA VAL A 230 7.96 0.84 3.14
C VAL A 230 7.81 0.67 1.63
N VAL A 231 7.64 1.76 0.88
CA VAL A 231 7.53 1.72 -0.58
C VAL A 231 8.82 1.22 -1.21
N GLU A 232 9.97 1.77 -0.81
CA GLU A 232 11.29 1.32 -1.29
C GLU A 232 11.57 -0.14 -0.93
N THR A 233 11.18 -0.54 0.27
CA THR A 233 11.29 -1.93 0.72
C THR A 233 10.50 -2.88 -0.16
N PHE A 234 9.28 -2.52 -0.52
CA PHE A 234 8.49 -3.33 -1.44
C PHE A 234 9.15 -3.44 -2.82
N VAL A 235 9.74 -2.36 -3.33
CA VAL A 235 10.50 -2.40 -4.59
C VAL A 235 11.62 -3.45 -4.50
N VAL A 236 12.42 -3.41 -3.43
CA VAL A 236 13.52 -4.37 -3.23
C VAL A 236 13.03 -5.81 -3.08
N VAL A 237 12.02 -6.04 -2.22
CA VAL A 237 11.49 -7.38 -1.93
C VAL A 237 10.86 -8.02 -3.16
N VAL A 238 10.10 -7.24 -3.94
CA VAL A 238 9.43 -7.75 -5.13
C VAL A 238 10.42 -7.95 -6.28
N THR A 239 11.36 -7.02 -6.47
CA THR A 239 12.45 -7.15 -7.44
C THR A 239 13.32 -8.36 -7.12
N GLY A 240 13.64 -8.58 -5.84
CA GLY A 240 14.43 -9.72 -5.38
C GLY A 240 13.72 -11.05 -5.49
N GLY A 241 12.40 -11.01 -5.37
CA GLY A 241 11.50 -12.17 -5.32
C GLY A 241 11.05 -12.47 -3.90
N LEU A 242 9.74 -12.49 -3.72
CA LEU A 242 9.06 -12.66 -2.44
C LEU A 242 9.54 -13.92 -1.69
N GLY A 243 10.03 -13.74 -0.47
CA GLY A 243 10.54 -14.84 0.38
C GLY A 243 11.99 -15.25 0.10
N SER A 244 12.73 -14.59 -0.81
CA SER A 244 14.13 -14.86 -1.11
C SER A 244 15.05 -13.81 -0.49
N ILE A 245 15.72 -14.13 0.63
CA ILE A 245 16.66 -13.21 1.30
C ILE A 245 17.86 -12.86 0.39
N SER A 246 18.40 -13.85 -0.33
CA SER A 246 19.49 -13.58 -1.29
C SER A 246 18.99 -12.72 -2.46
N GLY A 247 17.72 -12.94 -2.90
CA GLY A 247 17.09 -12.10 -3.90
C GLY A 247 16.95 -10.65 -3.42
N ALA A 248 16.49 -10.45 -2.19
CA ALA A 248 16.41 -9.13 -1.58
C ALA A 248 17.77 -8.43 -1.48
N PHE A 249 18.85 -9.17 -1.16
CA PHE A 249 20.20 -8.62 -1.11
C PHE A 249 20.68 -8.12 -2.48
N PHE A 250 20.56 -8.93 -3.52
CA PHE A 250 20.97 -8.52 -4.87
C PHE A 250 20.05 -7.43 -5.47
N ALA A 251 18.76 -7.46 -5.13
CA ALA A 251 17.85 -6.38 -5.52
C ALA A 251 18.18 -5.07 -4.83
N ALA A 252 18.52 -5.10 -3.54
CA ALA A 252 18.97 -3.92 -2.80
C ALA A 252 20.24 -3.32 -3.41
N LEU A 253 21.21 -4.17 -3.81
CA LEU A 253 22.40 -3.71 -4.52
C LEU A 253 22.04 -3.07 -5.86
N LEU A 254 21.20 -3.71 -6.66
CA LEU A 254 20.76 -3.15 -7.95
C LEU A 254 20.07 -1.80 -7.78
N ILE A 255 19.08 -1.72 -6.88
CA ILE A 255 18.30 -0.51 -6.64
C ILE A 255 19.17 0.59 -6.02
N GLY A 256 20.04 0.25 -5.06
CA GLY A 256 20.97 1.20 -4.45
C GLY A 256 21.94 1.81 -5.46
N LEU A 257 22.44 1.02 -6.39
CA LEU A 257 23.31 1.52 -7.48
C LEU A 257 22.51 2.39 -8.46
N VAL A 258 21.32 1.93 -8.89
CA VAL A 258 20.44 2.72 -9.78
C VAL A 258 20.10 4.07 -9.14
N HIS A 259 19.81 4.10 -7.84
CA HIS A 259 19.52 5.32 -7.11
C HIS A 259 20.74 6.26 -7.05
N ALA A 260 21.93 5.77 -6.67
CA ALA A 260 23.13 6.58 -6.54
C ALA A 260 23.59 7.17 -7.88
N PHE A 261 23.61 6.34 -8.95
CA PHE A 261 23.93 6.82 -10.28
C PHE A 261 22.83 7.69 -10.87
N GLY A 262 21.56 7.41 -10.55
CA GLY A 262 20.41 8.21 -10.96
C GLY A 262 20.51 9.65 -10.46
N ILE A 263 20.78 9.86 -9.18
CA ILE A 263 20.98 11.19 -8.59
C ILE A 263 22.10 11.96 -9.31
N SER A 264 23.13 11.26 -9.72
CA SER A 264 24.31 11.90 -10.32
C SER A 264 24.17 12.20 -11.81
N LEU A 265 23.49 11.32 -12.56
CA LEU A 265 23.38 11.40 -14.02
C LEU A 265 22.09 12.08 -14.47
N ILE A 266 20.97 11.77 -13.82
CA ILE A 266 19.63 12.26 -14.17
C ILE A 266 18.83 12.52 -12.87
N PRO A 267 19.17 13.58 -12.10
CA PRO A 267 18.56 13.85 -10.80
C PRO A 267 17.03 13.87 -10.83
N GLN A 268 16.46 14.47 -11.88
CA GLN A 268 15.02 14.62 -12.10
C GLN A 268 14.28 13.30 -12.39
N ALA A 269 14.98 12.23 -12.73
CA ALA A 269 14.38 10.93 -13.03
C ALA A 269 14.73 9.84 -12.02
N THR A 270 15.47 10.16 -10.96
CA THR A 270 16.03 9.15 -10.03
C THR A 270 14.94 8.26 -9.43
N LEU A 271 13.87 8.86 -8.90
CA LEU A 271 12.76 8.10 -8.32
C LEU A 271 12.05 7.24 -9.39
N VAL A 272 11.84 7.80 -10.58
CA VAL A 272 11.25 7.07 -11.71
C VAL A 272 12.11 5.87 -12.09
N LEU A 273 13.44 6.03 -12.14
CA LEU A 273 14.38 4.97 -12.52
C LEU A 273 14.29 3.75 -11.58
N VAL A 274 14.13 3.96 -10.29
CA VAL A 274 13.97 2.90 -9.29
C VAL A 274 12.73 2.06 -9.60
N PHE A 275 11.58 2.69 -9.83
CA PHE A 275 10.33 1.98 -10.12
C PHE A 275 10.29 1.36 -11.52
N VAL A 276 10.90 2.02 -12.50
CA VAL A 276 11.07 1.47 -13.86
C VAL A 276 11.97 0.24 -13.81
N THR A 277 13.04 0.25 -13.01
CA THR A 277 13.91 -0.93 -12.82
C THR A 277 13.12 -2.10 -12.25
N MET A 278 12.29 -1.88 -11.22
CA MET A 278 11.41 -2.92 -10.70
C MET A 278 10.44 -3.43 -11.77
N ALA A 279 9.78 -2.54 -12.50
CA ALA A 279 8.84 -2.91 -13.55
C ALA A 279 9.53 -3.74 -14.66
N LEU A 280 10.74 -3.35 -15.05
CA LEU A 280 11.54 -4.07 -16.04
C LEU A 280 11.92 -5.47 -15.56
N VAL A 281 12.42 -5.59 -14.32
CA VAL A 281 12.76 -6.90 -13.74
C VAL A 281 11.54 -7.81 -13.70
N LEU A 282 10.37 -7.30 -13.27
CA LEU A 282 9.14 -8.09 -13.20
C LEU A 282 8.57 -8.43 -14.59
N ALA A 283 8.74 -7.55 -15.57
CA ALA A 283 8.34 -7.84 -16.96
C ALA A 283 9.18 -8.98 -17.56
N LEU A 284 10.48 -9.03 -17.27
CA LEU A 284 11.40 -10.06 -17.73
C LEU A 284 11.31 -11.34 -16.88
N ARG A 285 11.18 -11.20 -15.57
CA ARG A 285 11.07 -12.29 -14.58
C ARG A 285 9.96 -11.99 -13.58
N PRO A 286 8.72 -12.46 -13.83
CA PRO A 286 7.58 -12.17 -12.96
C PRO A 286 7.72 -12.65 -11.51
N GLN A 287 8.70 -13.52 -11.23
CA GLN A 287 8.99 -14.04 -9.89
C GLN A 287 10.08 -13.24 -9.15
N GLY A 288 10.62 -12.18 -9.78
CA GLY A 288 11.79 -11.45 -9.30
C GLY A 288 13.12 -12.15 -9.65
N LEU A 289 14.25 -11.57 -9.22
CA LEU A 289 15.61 -12.02 -9.59
C LEU A 289 15.89 -13.46 -9.15
N LEU A 290 15.60 -13.80 -7.88
CA LEU A 290 15.86 -15.12 -7.27
C LEU A 290 14.61 -15.68 -6.56
N GLY A 291 13.41 -15.24 -6.94
CA GLY A 291 12.14 -15.76 -6.45
C GLY A 291 11.82 -17.13 -7.03
N LYS A 292 11.01 -17.87 -6.29
CA LYS A 292 10.38 -19.11 -6.78
C LYS A 292 8.92 -18.83 -7.12
N ALA A 293 8.36 -19.55 -8.08
CA ALA A 293 6.93 -19.52 -8.31
C ALA A 293 6.22 -19.82 -6.99
N LEU A 294 5.37 -18.91 -6.55
CA LEU A 294 4.49 -19.20 -5.44
C LEU A 294 3.47 -20.21 -5.97
N ASP A 295 3.63 -21.47 -5.58
CA ASP A 295 2.58 -22.44 -5.81
C ASP A 295 1.31 -21.88 -5.21
N ALA A 296 0.30 -21.71 -6.03
CA ALA A 296 -1.05 -21.48 -5.57
C ALA A 296 -1.45 -22.76 -4.82
N GLY A 297 -1.08 -22.84 -3.53
CA GLY A 297 -1.54 -23.91 -2.66
C GLY A 297 -3.05 -24.04 -2.80
N PRO A 298 -3.64 -25.18 -2.49
CA PRO A 298 -5.07 -25.38 -2.61
C PRO A 298 -5.75 -24.20 -1.93
N LYS A 299 -6.48 -23.42 -2.72
CA LYS A 299 -7.34 -22.35 -2.19
C LYS A 299 -8.52 -23.03 -1.51
N ASP A 300 -8.21 -23.71 -0.39
CA ASP A 300 -9.19 -24.23 0.52
C ASP A 300 -9.73 -23.08 1.36
N VAL A 301 -10.49 -22.29 0.78
CA VAL A 301 -11.72 -21.68 1.28
C VAL A 301 -12.34 -21.02 0.05
N ALA A 302 -13.09 -21.78 -0.72
CA ALA A 302 -14.15 -21.18 -1.51
C ALA A 302 -15.09 -20.49 -0.49
N HIS A 303 -14.75 -19.27 -0.09
CA HIS A 303 -15.76 -18.42 0.50
C HIS A 303 -16.84 -18.35 -0.56
N LYS A 304 -17.94 -19.03 -0.29
CA LYS A 304 -19.15 -18.96 -1.12
C LYS A 304 -19.56 -17.50 -1.12
N PHE A 305 -19.02 -16.75 -2.07
CA PHE A 305 -19.45 -15.39 -2.29
C PHE A 305 -20.91 -15.45 -2.67
N HIS A 306 -21.75 -15.21 -1.70
CA HIS A 306 -23.18 -15.14 -1.92
C HIS A 306 -23.41 -13.96 -2.86
N ARG A 307 -23.95 -14.25 -4.05
CA ARG A 307 -24.55 -13.21 -4.89
C ARG A 307 -25.50 -12.43 -4.00
N VAL A 308 -25.21 -11.17 -3.70
CA VAL A 308 -26.23 -10.30 -3.13
C VAL A 308 -27.14 -9.92 -4.28
N PRO A 309 -28.35 -10.48 -4.38
CA PRO A 309 -29.32 -10.00 -5.32
C PRO A 309 -29.77 -8.64 -4.82
N GLY A 310 -29.12 -7.57 -5.30
CA GLY A 310 -29.66 -6.24 -5.15
C GLY A 310 -31.06 -6.26 -5.81
N THR A 311 -32.10 -6.25 -5.01
CA THR A 311 -33.45 -6.14 -5.56
C THR A 311 -33.56 -4.78 -6.25
N ARG A 312 -34.28 -4.70 -7.37
CA ARG A 312 -34.53 -3.43 -8.07
C ARG A 312 -35.09 -2.36 -7.09
N ARG A 313 -35.94 -2.79 -6.14
CA ARG A 313 -36.45 -1.93 -5.06
C ARG A 313 -35.36 -1.44 -4.13
N GLY A 314 -34.42 -2.29 -3.70
CA GLY A 314 -33.29 -1.88 -2.87
C GLY A 314 -32.37 -0.88 -3.57
N PHE A 315 -32.13 -1.07 -4.89
CA PHE A 315 -31.37 -0.10 -5.68
C PHE A 315 -32.08 1.27 -5.70
N LEU A 316 -33.37 1.31 -5.99
CA LEU A 316 -34.15 2.55 -6.04
C LEU A 316 -34.19 3.25 -4.67
N LEU A 317 -34.38 2.50 -3.59
CA LEU A 317 -34.42 3.07 -2.23
C LEU A 317 -33.11 3.73 -1.83
N VAL A 318 -31.96 3.09 -2.08
CA VAL A 318 -30.68 3.68 -1.72
C VAL A 318 -30.29 4.80 -2.67
N SER A 319 -30.62 4.71 -3.97
CA SER A 319 -30.43 5.84 -4.88
C SER A 319 -31.26 7.04 -4.46
N ALA A 320 -32.51 6.84 -4.05
CA ALA A 320 -33.36 7.90 -3.50
C ALA A 320 -32.75 8.48 -2.19
N ALA A 321 -32.22 7.60 -1.31
CA ALA A 321 -31.58 8.05 -0.09
C ALA A 321 -30.31 8.89 -0.36
N VAL A 322 -29.51 8.53 -1.36
CA VAL A 322 -28.32 9.33 -1.78
C VAL A 322 -28.77 10.70 -2.30
N VAL A 323 -29.81 10.76 -3.12
CA VAL A 323 -30.34 12.03 -3.64
C VAL A 323 -30.87 12.89 -2.48
N VAL A 324 -31.72 12.35 -1.61
CA VAL A 324 -32.28 13.07 -0.46
C VAL A 324 -31.17 13.58 0.46
N PHE A 325 -30.14 12.76 0.71
CA PHE A 325 -29.01 13.19 1.54
C PHE A 325 -28.20 14.29 0.86
N ALA A 326 -28.02 14.24 -0.44
CA ALA A 326 -27.37 15.28 -1.22
C ALA A 326 -28.19 16.60 -1.20
N ASP A 327 -29.52 16.52 -1.36
CA ASP A 327 -30.40 17.69 -1.27
C ASP A 327 -30.39 18.33 0.13
N ILE A 328 -30.39 17.50 1.19
CA ILE A 328 -30.25 17.98 2.57
C ILE A 328 -28.90 18.69 2.76
N ALA A 329 -27.81 18.14 2.27
CA ALA A 329 -26.49 18.73 2.33
C ALA A 329 -26.41 20.06 1.56
N TRP A 330 -27.11 20.12 0.41
CA TRP A 330 -27.23 21.37 -0.35
C TRP A 330 -27.91 22.48 0.45
N LEU A 331 -28.97 22.17 1.16
CA LEU A 331 -29.71 23.11 2.00
C LEU A 331 -28.99 23.48 3.30
N ALA A 332 -28.10 22.61 3.78
CA ALA A 332 -27.36 22.78 5.03
C ALA A 332 -26.14 23.72 4.93
N GLY A 333 -25.73 24.10 3.70
CA GLY A 333 -24.69 25.08 3.44
C GLY A 333 -23.38 24.53 2.89
N ASP A 334 -22.43 25.40 2.55
CA ASP A 334 -21.22 25.12 1.77
C ASP A 334 -20.33 24.02 2.38
N TYR A 335 -20.26 23.94 3.69
CA TYR A 335 -19.49 22.90 4.37
C TYR A 335 -20.02 21.49 4.05
N TRP A 336 -21.33 21.29 4.21
CA TRP A 336 -21.96 20.00 3.94
C TRP A 336 -21.94 19.64 2.46
N GLN A 337 -22.07 20.65 1.58
CA GLN A 337 -21.92 20.46 0.14
C GLN A 337 -20.52 19.95 -0.21
N SER A 338 -19.47 20.56 0.36
CA SER A 338 -18.08 20.13 0.15
C SER A 338 -17.84 18.72 0.67
N LEU A 339 -18.30 18.41 1.87
CA LEU A 339 -18.15 17.10 2.50
C LEU A 339 -18.84 15.99 1.68
N VAL A 340 -20.06 16.25 1.20
CA VAL A 340 -20.79 15.29 0.35
C VAL A 340 -20.15 15.17 -1.02
N SER A 341 -19.61 16.26 -1.59
CA SER A 341 -18.88 16.22 -2.86
C SER A 341 -17.64 15.33 -2.76
N ASP A 342 -16.84 15.47 -1.69
CA ASP A 342 -15.68 14.61 -1.44
C ASP A 342 -16.11 13.14 -1.26
N ALA A 343 -17.20 12.88 -0.53
CA ALA A 343 -17.73 11.54 -0.37
C ALA A 343 -18.20 10.92 -1.70
N LEU A 344 -18.87 11.69 -2.57
CA LEU A 344 -19.32 11.22 -3.89
C LEU A 344 -18.14 10.93 -4.83
N ILE A 345 -17.09 11.75 -4.80
CA ILE A 345 -15.84 11.51 -5.56
C ILE A 345 -15.20 10.21 -5.07
N MET A 346 -15.11 10.01 -3.74
CA MET A 346 -14.61 8.76 -3.16
C MET A 346 -15.50 7.56 -3.46
N VAL A 347 -16.81 7.73 -3.63
CA VAL A 347 -17.71 6.67 -4.11
C VAL A 347 -17.34 6.28 -5.54
N ILE A 348 -17.13 7.23 -6.45
CA ILE A 348 -16.77 6.92 -7.84
C ILE A 348 -15.43 6.18 -7.89
N LEU A 349 -14.42 6.67 -7.15
CA LEU A 349 -13.12 6.01 -7.05
C LEU A 349 -13.24 4.61 -6.42
N GLY A 350 -14.00 4.47 -5.35
CA GLY A 350 -14.24 3.19 -4.70
C GLY A 350 -14.99 2.20 -5.61
N VAL A 351 -16.02 2.63 -6.33
CA VAL A 351 -16.75 1.79 -7.29
C VAL A 351 -15.82 1.30 -8.42
N SER A 352 -14.90 2.14 -8.89
CA SER A 352 -13.92 1.75 -9.90
C SER A 352 -13.08 0.56 -9.43
N LEU A 353 -12.50 0.67 -8.23
CA LEU A 353 -11.69 -0.38 -7.63
C LEU A 353 -12.54 -1.60 -7.21
N GLN A 354 -13.76 -1.40 -6.72
CA GLN A 354 -14.69 -2.47 -6.37
C GLN A 354 -15.04 -3.35 -7.57
N ALA A 355 -15.28 -2.75 -8.75
CA ALA A 355 -15.57 -3.49 -9.97
C ALA A 355 -14.43 -4.47 -10.30
N MET A 356 -13.20 -4.01 -10.22
CA MET A 356 -12.01 -4.81 -10.51
C MET A 356 -11.76 -5.87 -9.43
N MET A 357 -11.89 -5.51 -8.16
CA MET A 357 -11.60 -6.38 -7.03
C MET A 357 -12.70 -7.42 -6.78
N ALA A 358 -13.94 -6.97 -6.63
CA ALA A 358 -15.06 -7.84 -6.26
C ALA A 358 -15.43 -8.81 -7.37
N LEU A 359 -15.40 -8.38 -8.62
CA LEU A 359 -15.75 -9.21 -9.77
C LEU A 359 -14.53 -9.92 -10.37
N GLY A 360 -13.43 -9.20 -10.58
CA GLY A 360 -12.23 -9.72 -11.26
C GLY A 360 -11.20 -10.38 -10.35
N GLY A 361 -11.25 -10.18 -9.03
CA GLY A 361 -10.25 -10.68 -8.09
C GLY A 361 -8.88 -10.03 -8.24
N LEU A 362 -8.82 -8.85 -8.86
CA LEU A 362 -7.58 -8.12 -9.13
C LEU A 362 -7.39 -7.04 -8.05
N VAL A 363 -6.40 -7.21 -7.20
CA VAL A 363 -6.03 -6.22 -6.18
C VAL A 363 -5.06 -5.21 -6.79
N SER A 364 -5.34 -3.91 -6.66
CA SER A 364 -4.49 -2.84 -7.19
C SER A 364 -4.23 -1.77 -6.14
N PHE A 365 -2.96 -1.44 -5.96
CA PHE A 365 -2.48 -0.26 -5.24
C PHE A 365 -2.15 0.91 -6.18
N GLY A 366 -2.46 0.76 -7.46
CA GLY A 366 -2.17 1.74 -8.50
C GLY A 366 -3.33 2.66 -8.86
N HIS A 367 -4.47 2.58 -8.17
CA HIS A 367 -5.64 3.41 -8.50
C HIS A 367 -5.37 4.90 -8.33
N ALA A 368 -4.49 5.28 -7.39
CA ALA A 368 -4.00 6.65 -7.24
C ALA A 368 -3.32 7.18 -8.51
N ALA A 369 -2.63 6.33 -9.29
CA ALA A 369 -2.05 6.75 -10.57
C ALA A 369 -3.13 7.24 -11.55
N PHE A 370 -4.19 6.47 -11.72
CA PHE A 370 -5.27 6.83 -12.65
C PHE A 370 -6.08 7.99 -12.15
N PHE A 371 -6.31 8.07 -10.85
CA PHE A 371 -6.91 9.24 -10.19
C PHE A 371 -6.07 10.50 -10.45
N ALA A 372 -4.76 10.45 -10.23
CA ALA A 372 -3.85 11.56 -10.48
C ALA A 372 -3.78 11.94 -11.96
N LEU A 373 -3.69 10.96 -12.88
CA LEU A 373 -3.72 11.22 -14.33
C LEU A 373 -5.01 11.92 -14.74
N GLY A 374 -6.14 11.54 -14.15
CA GLY A 374 -7.42 12.22 -14.34
C GLY A 374 -7.40 13.64 -13.82
N ALA A 375 -6.90 13.85 -12.60
CA ALA A 375 -6.82 15.14 -11.95
C ALA A 375 -5.88 16.10 -12.68
N TYR A 376 -4.64 15.69 -12.93
CA TYR A 376 -3.67 16.51 -13.69
C TYR A 376 -4.08 16.72 -15.15
N GLY A 377 -4.65 15.69 -15.81
CA GLY A 377 -5.13 15.80 -17.18
C GLY A 377 -6.25 16.85 -17.31
N ALA A 378 -7.22 16.85 -16.36
CA ALA A 378 -8.28 17.85 -16.32
C ALA A 378 -7.74 19.25 -15.99
N ALA A 379 -6.84 19.34 -15.01
CA ALA A 379 -6.21 20.60 -14.60
C ALA A 379 -5.41 21.23 -15.76
N LEU A 380 -4.57 20.46 -16.45
CA LEU A 380 -3.77 20.92 -17.59
C LEU A 380 -4.65 21.29 -18.78
N ALA A 381 -5.70 20.51 -19.06
CA ALA A 381 -6.63 20.82 -20.14
C ALA A 381 -7.34 22.17 -19.94
N HIS A 382 -7.64 22.49 -18.69
CA HIS A 382 -8.21 23.80 -18.35
C HIS A 382 -7.16 24.91 -18.38
N SER A 383 -6.03 24.74 -17.69
CA SER A 383 -5.04 25.80 -17.51
C SER A 383 -4.29 26.15 -18.79
N VAL A 384 -3.97 25.15 -19.66
CA VAL A 384 -3.18 25.35 -20.88
C VAL A 384 -4.06 25.61 -22.10
N TRP A 385 -5.19 24.86 -22.22
CA TRP A 385 -6.03 24.92 -23.41
C TRP A 385 -7.38 25.60 -23.18
N GLY A 386 -7.68 26.05 -21.97
CA GLY A 386 -8.93 26.75 -21.65
C GLY A 386 -10.19 25.89 -21.81
N PHE A 387 -10.07 24.57 -21.73
CA PHE A 387 -11.23 23.69 -21.88
C PHE A 387 -12.24 23.88 -20.74
N SER A 388 -13.52 23.84 -21.10
CA SER A 388 -14.61 23.76 -20.12
C SER A 388 -14.60 22.43 -19.39
N LEU A 389 -15.33 22.32 -18.26
CA LEU A 389 -15.38 21.14 -17.41
C LEU A 389 -15.57 19.82 -18.19
N PRO A 390 -16.54 19.66 -19.12
CA PRO A 390 -16.70 18.39 -19.85
C PRO A 390 -15.48 18.04 -20.71
N GLY A 391 -14.87 19.02 -21.36
CA GLY A 391 -13.66 18.83 -22.17
C GLY A 391 -12.45 18.46 -21.30
N ALA A 392 -12.29 19.12 -20.16
CA ALA A 392 -11.23 18.82 -19.19
C ALA A 392 -11.37 17.39 -18.62
N LEU A 393 -12.57 16.99 -18.24
CA LEU A 393 -12.83 15.63 -17.78
C LEU A 393 -12.55 14.57 -18.87
N ALA A 394 -12.90 14.87 -20.13
CA ALA A 394 -12.62 13.97 -21.25
C ALA A 394 -11.11 13.76 -21.45
N VAL A 395 -10.30 14.82 -21.35
CA VAL A 395 -8.83 14.74 -21.44
C VAL A 395 -8.27 13.91 -20.28
N GLY A 396 -8.70 14.17 -19.05
CA GLY A 396 -8.28 13.41 -17.88
C GLY A 396 -8.62 11.92 -17.98
N CYS A 397 -9.85 11.59 -18.38
CA CYS A 397 -10.28 10.20 -18.62
C CYS A 397 -9.46 9.52 -19.72
N THR A 398 -9.19 10.25 -20.83
CA THR A 398 -8.40 9.71 -21.95
C THR A 398 -6.96 9.45 -21.52
N GLY A 399 -6.34 10.32 -20.72
CA GLY A 399 -5.01 10.11 -20.16
C GLY A 399 -4.94 8.85 -19.29
N ALA A 400 -5.88 8.68 -18.38
CA ALA A 400 -6.00 7.49 -17.56
C ALA A 400 -6.24 6.22 -18.39
N PHE A 401 -7.12 6.29 -19.39
CA PHE A 401 -7.39 5.21 -20.36
C PHE A 401 -6.13 4.80 -21.13
N CYS A 402 -5.40 5.75 -21.71
CA CYS A 402 -4.21 5.48 -22.52
C CYS A 402 -3.12 4.79 -21.68
N VAL A 403 -2.85 5.28 -20.47
CA VAL A 403 -1.88 4.65 -19.56
C VAL A 403 -2.34 3.26 -19.14
N ALA A 404 -3.62 3.09 -18.79
CA ALA A 404 -4.16 1.78 -18.45
C ALA A 404 -4.14 0.81 -19.63
N ALA A 405 -4.41 1.27 -20.84
CA ALA A 405 -4.39 0.45 -22.06
C ALA A 405 -2.97 -0.02 -22.41
N THR A 406 -1.97 0.86 -22.26
CA THR A 406 -0.57 0.51 -22.55
C THR A 406 0.02 -0.42 -21.51
N PHE A 407 -0.11 -0.11 -20.23
CA PHE A 407 0.52 -0.87 -19.16
C PHE A 407 -0.33 -2.05 -18.67
N GLY A 408 -1.66 -1.98 -18.81
CA GLY A 408 -2.59 -3.00 -18.34
C GLY A 408 -2.33 -4.38 -18.92
N GLY A 409 -1.89 -4.48 -20.18
CA GLY A 409 -1.54 -5.75 -20.82
C GLY A 409 -0.39 -6.50 -20.12
N VAL A 410 0.56 -5.77 -19.54
CA VAL A 410 1.66 -6.32 -18.76
C VAL A 410 1.19 -6.63 -17.32
N LEU A 411 0.49 -5.69 -16.69
CA LEU A 411 0.05 -5.82 -15.31
C LEU A 411 -0.86 -7.04 -15.08
N VAL A 412 -1.85 -7.26 -15.94
CA VAL A 412 -2.83 -8.34 -15.75
C VAL A 412 -2.28 -9.75 -15.98
N ARG A 413 -1.06 -9.88 -16.53
CA ARG A 413 -0.34 -11.15 -16.60
C ARG A 413 0.15 -11.62 -15.23
N SER A 414 0.40 -10.68 -14.34
CA SER A 414 0.75 -10.94 -12.94
C SER A 414 -0.50 -11.26 -12.12
N ALA A 415 -0.36 -11.98 -11.01
CA ALA A 415 -1.46 -12.37 -10.15
C ALA A 415 -1.16 -12.06 -8.67
N GLY A 416 -2.21 -11.88 -7.86
CA GLY A 416 -2.09 -11.68 -6.42
C GLY A 416 -1.20 -10.49 -6.05
N VAL A 417 -0.27 -10.70 -5.14
CA VAL A 417 0.63 -9.66 -4.61
C VAL A 417 1.51 -9.03 -5.70
N TYR A 418 1.93 -9.78 -6.72
CA TYR A 418 2.76 -9.23 -7.80
C TYR A 418 2.00 -8.18 -8.64
N LEU A 419 0.71 -8.41 -8.93
CA LEU A 419 -0.13 -7.41 -9.60
C LEU A 419 -0.28 -6.15 -8.72
N ALA A 420 -0.53 -6.35 -7.44
CA ALA A 420 -0.68 -5.25 -6.49
C ALA A 420 0.59 -4.39 -6.41
N MET A 421 1.77 -5.03 -6.35
CA MET A 421 3.06 -4.34 -6.29
C MET A 421 3.43 -3.66 -7.62
N LEU A 422 3.16 -4.31 -8.76
CA LEU A 422 3.42 -3.71 -10.07
C LEU A 422 2.49 -2.51 -10.32
N SER A 423 1.24 -2.57 -9.87
CA SER A 423 0.34 -1.42 -9.92
C SER A 423 0.79 -0.29 -8.97
N LEU A 424 1.35 -0.64 -7.79
CA LEU A 424 1.98 0.34 -6.91
C LEU A 424 3.16 1.05 -7.58
N ALA A 425 4.01 0.30 -8.30
CA ALA A 425 5.09 0.90 -9.07
C ALA A 425 4.59 1.93 -10.08
N LEU A 426 3.51 1.62 -10.79
CA LEU A 426 2.90 2.59 -11.71
C LEU A 426 2.44 3.85 -10.98
N ALA A 427 1.83 3.71 -9.78
CA ALA A 427 1.43 4.87 -8.99
C ALA A 427 2.64 5.71 -8.57
N GLN A 428 3.73 5.07 -8.17
CA GLN A 428 4.95 5.78 -7.78
C GLN A 428 5.66 6.46 -8.97
N VAL A 429 5.62 5.86 -10.16
CA VAL A 429 6.11 6.52 -11.39
C VAL A 429 5.30 7.78 -11.69
N VAL A 430 3.97 7.71 -11.58
CA VAL A 430 3.10 8.87 -11.79
C VAL A 430 3.33 9.93 -10.71
N TRP A 431 3.46 9.52 -9.44
CA TRP A 431 3.77 10.41 -8.33
C TRP A 431 5.12 11.12 -8.53
N ALA A 432 6.18 10.37 -8.86
CA ALA A 432 7.51 10.92 -9.09
C ALA A 432 7.53 11.86 -10.30
N ALA A 433 6.82 11.52 -11.38
CA ALA A 433 6.67 12.41 -12.52
C ALA A 433 5.93 13.71 -12.13
N ALA A 434 4.86 13.60 -11.34
CA ALA A 434 4.11 14.76 -10.87
C ALA A 434 4.94 15.67 -9.94
N SER A 435 5.76 15.10 -9.05
CA SER A 435 6.59 15.86 -8.12
C SER A 435 7.82 16.52 -8.78
N GLN A 436 8.39 15.86 -9.79
CA GLN A 436 9.68 16.31 -10.37
C GLN A 436 9.52 17.13 -11.65
N TRP A 437 8.40 17.04 -12.35
CA TRP A 437 8.19 17.78 -13.61
C TRP A 437 7.63 19.18 -13.38
N VAL A 438 8.44 20.04 -12.75
CA VAL A 438 8.05 21.39 -12.31
C VAL A 438 7.41 22.23 -13.42
N THR A 439 7.91 22.14 -14.65
CA THR A 439 7.42 22.95 -15.79
C THR A 439 6.02 22.56 -16.26
N LEU A 440 5.58 21.31 -16.05
CA LEU A 440 4.27 20.83 -16.50
C LEU A 440 3.27 20.74 -15.36
N THR A 441 3.67 20.14 -14.24
CA THR A 441 2.79 19.80 -13.10
C THR A 441 2.87 20.79 -11.95
N GLY A 442 3.79 21.77 -12.00
CA GLY A 442 4.11 22.66 -10.89
C GLY A 442 4.99 22.00 -9.80
N GLY A 443 5.38 20.72 -9.97
CA GLY A 443 6.16 19.98 -8.97
C GLY A 443 5.41 19.86 -7.65
N ASP A 444 6.12 19.97 -6.52
CA ASP A 444 5.51 19.88 -5.19
C ASP A 444 4.52 21.00 -4.88
N ASN A 445 4.62 22.16 -5.55
CA ASN A 445 3.65 23.25 -5.43
C ASN A 445 2.32 22.94 -6.11
N GLY A 446 2.28 21.97 -7.02
CA GLY A 446 1.08 21.56 -7.75
C GLY A 446 0.52 22.63 -8.70
N LEU A 447 -0.66 22.36 -9.21
CA LEU A 447 -1.45 23.29 -10.01
C LEU A 447 -2.56 23.87 -9.13
N ILE A 448 -2.57 25.18 -8.95
CA ILE A 448 -3.51 25.90 -8.09
C ILE A 448 -4.32 26.93 -8.88
N GLY A 449 -5.45 27.35 -8.33
CA GLY A 449 -6.29 28.40 -8.95
C GLY A 449 -7.11 27.91 -10.13
N LEU A 450 -7.46 26.64 -10.18
CA LEU A 450 -8.30 26.05 -11.23
C LEU A 450 -9.74 26.52 -11.09
N GLN A 451 -10.25 27.26 -12.06
CA GLN A 451 -11.62 27.78 -12.08
C GLN A 451 -12.53 26.95 -13.01
N LEU A 452 -12.46 25.61 -12.88
CA LEU A 452 -13.32 24.69 -13.62
C LEU A 452 -14.80 24.80 -13.24
N VAL A 453 -15.06 25.23 -11.99
CA VAL A 453 -16.40 25.43 -11.44
C VAL A 453 -16.48 26.83 -10.85
N ASN A 454 -17.29 27.69 -11.45
CA ASN A 454 -17.57 29.05 -10.95
C ASN A 454 -18.78 29.03 -10.01
N GLY A 455 -19.02 30.12 -9.27
CA GLY A 455 -20.14 30.23 -8.34
C GLY A 455 -21.50 29.85 -8.96
N ASP A 456 -21.77 30.36 -10.18
CA ASP A 456 -23.03 30.10 -10.89
C ASP A 456 -23.14 28.64 -11.39
N SER A 457 -22.01 27.94 -11.60
CA SER A 457 -22.01 26.56 -12.05
C SER A 457 -21.95 25.52 -10.92
N ARG A 458 -21.79 25.95 -9.66
CA ARG A 458 -21.76 25.04 -8.49
C ARG A 458 -22.97 24.12 -8.36
N PRO A 459 -24.23 24.62 -8.53
CA PRO A 459 -25.40 23.73 -8.45
C PRO A 459 -25.37 22.63 -9.52
N LEU A 460 -25.00 23.02 -10.75
CA LEU A 460 -24.90 22.07 -11.87
C LEU A 460 -23.79 21.06 -11.63
N PHE A 461 -22.64 21.49 -11.11
CA PHE A 461 -21.53 20.58 -10.77
C PHE A 461 -21.91 19.58 -9.69
N PHE A 462 -22.60 20.04 -8.63
CA PHE A 462 -23.07 19.16 -7.56
C PHE A 462 -24.08 18.12 -8.08
N ALA A 463 -25.04 18.54 -8.90
CA ALA A 463 -25.99 17.65 -9.57
C ALA A 463 -25.26 16.64 -10.50
N LEU A 464 -24.23 17.08 -11.21
CA LEU A 464 -23.38 16.22 -12.05
C LEU A 464 -22.66 15.16 -11.20
N LEU A 465 -22.08 15.54 -10.04
CA LEU A 465 -21.43 14.61 -9.12
C LEU A 465 -22.40 13.53 -8.63
N VAL A 466 -23.60 13.93 -8.18
CA VAL A 466 -24.63 12.99 -7.75
C VAL A 466 -25.02 12.05 -8.91
N GLY A 467 -25.25 12.61 -10.09
CA GLY A 467 -25.60 11.84 -11.29
C GLY A 467 -24.52 10.82 -11.68
N LEU A 468 -23.23 11.23 -11.70
CA LEU A 468 -22.10 10.36 -12.03
C LEU A 468 -21.85 9.29 -10.96
N ALA A 469 -22.01 9.60 -9.68
CA ALA A 469 -21.90 8.62 -8.61
C ALA A 469 -23.00 7.55 -8.74
N LEU A 470 -24.26 7.96 -8.96
CA LEU A 470 -25.37 7.03 -9.19
C LEU A 470 -25.19 6.21 -10.47
N LEU A 471 -24.69 6.82 -11.54
CA LEU A 471 -24.38 6.14 -12.80
C LEU A 471 -23.27 5.08 -12.61
N SER A 472 -22.23 5.41 -11.86
CA SER A 472 -21.14 4.46 -11.57
C SER A 472 -21.62 3.25 -10.77
N ILE A 473 -22.46 3.47 -9.76
CA ILE A 473 -23.09 2.39 -8.98
C ILE A 473 -24.04 1.56 -9.86
N ALA A 474 -24.84 2.21 -10.72
CA ALA A 474 -25.72 1.54 -11.66
C ALA A 474 -24.94 0.70 -12.69
N ALA A 475 -23.82 1.22 -13.19
CA ALA A 475 -22.91 0.49 -14.08
C ALA A 475 -22.33 -0.75 -13.40
N LEU A 476 -21.86 -0.66 -12.15
CA LEU A 476 -21.40 -1.79 -11.36
C LEU A 476 -22.52 -2.83 -11.15
N ALA A 477 -23.72 -2.37 -10.80
CA ALA A 477 -24.89 -3.24 -10.62
C ALA A 477 -25.27 -3.96 -11.92
N ARG A 478 -25.18 -3.28 -13.07
CA ARG A 478 -25.44 -3.86 -14.39
C ARG A 478 -24.34 -4.84 -14.78
N LEU A 479 -23.07 -4.47 -14.57
CA LEU A 479 -21.92 -5.32 -14.84
C LEU A 479 -21.99 -6.63 -14.04
N SER A 480 -22.29 -6.56 -12.75
CA SER A 480 -22.38 -7.74 -11.88
C SER A 480 -23.46 -8.76 -12.31
N ARG A 481 -24.48 -8.31 -13.06
CA ARG A 481 -25.57 -9.15 -13.59
C ARG A 481 -25.37 -9.57 -15.04
N SER A 482 -24.39 -9.00 -15.73
CA SER A 482 -24.11 -9.27 -17.13
C SER A 482 -23.34 -10.59 -17.33
N THR A 483 -23.31 -11.07 -18.57
CA THR A 483 -22.47 -12.22 -18.98
C THR A 483 -20.99 -11.94 -18.71
N MET A 484 -20.54 -10.70 -18.92
CA MET A 484 -19.18 -10.27 -18.59
C MET A 484 -18.89 -10.36 -17.10
N GLY A 485 -19.84 -9.96 -16.23
CA GLY A 485 -19.71 -10.10 -14.78
C GLY A 485 -19.64 -11.57 -14.34
N ALA A 486 -20.39 -12.45 -14.97
CA ALA A 486 -20.30 -13.89 -14.72
C ALA A 486 -18.94 -14.46 -15.17
N ALA A 487 -18.43 -14.03 -16.33
CA ALA A 487 -17.11 -14.42 -16.82
C ALA A 487 -15.98 -13.93 -15.90
N LEU A 488 -16.06 -12.69 -15.39
CA LEU A 488 -15.13 -12.14 -14.41
C LEU A 488 -15.08 -12.98 -13.13
N GLN A 489 -16.24 -13.34 -12.58
CA GLN A 489 -16.33 -14.18 -11.39
C GLN A 489 -15.74 -15.59 -11.65
N ALA A 490 -16.01 -16.19 -12.81
CA ALA A 490 -15.44 -17.48 -13.19
C ALA A 490 -13.90 -17.40 -13.28
N VAL A 491 -13.36 -16.33 -13.87
CA VAL A 491 -11.92 -16.08 -13.98
C VAL A 491 -11.29 -15.82 -12.60
N ARG A 492 -11.98 -15.13 -11.70
CA ARG A 492 -11.55 -14.90 -10.33
C ARG A 492 -11.47 -16.20 -9.53
N ASP A 493 -12.54 -17.00 -9.57
CA ASP A 493 -12.67 -18.17 -8.71
C ASP A 493 -11.82 -19.36 -9.20
N ALA A 494 -11.72 -19.55 -10.52
CA ALA A 494 -10.97 -20.65 -11.10
C ALA A 494 -10.42 -20.32 -12.51
N PRO A 495 -9.32 -19.55 -12.62
CA PRO A 495 -8.81 -19.07 -13.90
C PRO A 495 -8.44 -20.19 -14.87
N GLN A 496 -7.90 -21.32 -14.37
CA GLN A 496 -7.55 -22.47 -15.19
C GLN A 496 -8.81 -23.17 -15.77
N ARG A 497 -9.85 -23.34 -14.96
CA ARG A 497 -11.14 -23.90 -15.42
C ARG A 497 -11.84 -22.97 -16.41
N ALA A 498 -11.80 -21.65 -16.16
CA ALA A 498 -12.33 -20.65 -17.06
C ALA A 498 -11.63 -20.70 -18.43
N ALA A 499 -10.30 -20.82 -18.46
CA ALA A 499 -9.53 -21.00 -19.69
C ALA A 499 -9.88 -22.30 -20.41
N ALA A 500 -10.00 -23.42 -19.68
CA ALA A 500 -10.42 -24.72 -20.24
C ALA A 500 -11.83 -24.70 -20.83
N SER A 501 -12.71 -23.80 -20.32
CA SER A 501 -14.05 -23.56 -20.87
C SER A 501 -14.07 -22.59 -22.06
N GLY A 502 -12.90 -22.18 -22.58
CA GLY A 502 -12.78 -21.30 -23.75
C GLY A 502 -12.86 -19.79 -23.44
N LEU A 503 -12.88 -19.38 -22.16
CA LEU A 503 -12.90 -17.96 -21.83
C LEU A 503 -11.51 -17.33 -22.02
N PRO A 504 -11.41 -16.16 -22.70
CA PRO A 504 -10.14 -15.44 -22.89
C PRO A 504 -9.75 -14.70 -21.59
N VAL A 505 -9.16 -15.42 -20.62
CA VAL A 505 -8.88 -14.95 -19.25
C VAL A 505 -8.12 -13.62 -19.22
N GLN A 506 -7.06 -13.49 -20.04
CA GLN A 506 -6.24 -12.27 -20.06
C GLN A 506 -7.00 -11.06 -20.59
N TRP A 507 -7.81 -11.25 -21.64
CA TRP A 507 -8.65 -10.19 -22.20
C TRP A 507 -9.72 -9.72 -21.22
N ILE A 508 -10.35 -10.65 -20.51
CA ILE A 508 -11.38 -10.35 -19.50
C ILE A 508 -10.77 -9.51 -18.36
N LYS A 509 -9.59 -9.90 -17.85
CA LYS A 509 -8.86 -9.15 -16.84
C LYS A 509 -8.40 -7.77 -17.34
N TYR A 510 -7.87 -7.71 -18.56
CA TYR A 510 -7.41 -6.48 -19.17
C TYR A 510 -8.56 -5.47 -19.33
N ARG A 511 -9.69 -5.92 -19.83
CA ARG A 511 -10.87 -5.07 -20.05
C ARG A 511 -11.35 -4.43 -18.75
N ILE A 512 -11.56 -5.21 -17.69
CA ILE A 512 -12.01 -4.64 -16.41
C ILE A 512 -10.97 -3.72 -15.78
N TYR A 513 -9.69 -3.99 -15.99
CA TYR A 513 -8.60 -3.13 -15.53
C TYR A 513 -8.66 -1.74 -16.19
N VAL A 514 -8.80 -1.69 -17.51
CA VAL A 514 -8.89 -0.43 -18.28
C VAL A 514 -10.18 0.33 -17.96
N GLU A 515 -11.33 -0.35 -17.90
CA GLU A 515 -12.61 0.27 -17.53
C GLU A 515 -12.55 0.88 -16.12
N SER A 516 -11.99 0.15 -15.16
CA SER A 516 -11.78 0.60 -13.78
C SER A 516 -10.85 1.82 -13.71
N ALA A 517 -9.71 1.77 -14.39
CA ALA A 517 -8.74 2.87 -14.43
C ALA A 517 -9.34 4.16 -15.03
N THR A 518 -10.14 4.02 -16.09
CA THR A 518 -10.81 5.17 -16.72
C THR A 518 -11.81 5.83 -15.77
N LEU A 519 -12.56 5.02 -15.02
CA LEU A 519 -13.51 5.53 -14.01
C LEU A 519 -12.77 6.19 -12.83
N ALA A 520 -11.60 5.67 -12.43
CA ALA A 520 -10.74 6.33 -11.44
C ALA A 520 -10.22 7.68 -11.96
N GLY A 521 -9.85 7.77 -13.25
CA GLY A 521 -9.49 9.03 -13.90
C GLY A 521 -10.63 10.06 -13.90
N LEU A 522 -11.87 9.61 -14.12
CA LEU A 522 -13.05 10.48 -14.00
C LEU A 522 -13.16 11.05 -12.57
N ALA A 523 -13.02 10.20 -11.56
CA ALA A 523 -13.04 10.64 -10.15
C ALA A 523 -11.95 11.67 -9.86
N GLY A 524 -10.73 11.49 -10.41
CA GLY A 524 -9.63 12.43 -10.28
C GLY A 524 -9.91 13.78 -10.94
N GLY A 525 -10.44 13.80 -12.16
CA GLY A 525 -10.83 15.03 -12.83
C GLY A 525 -11.92 15.82 -12.08
N LEU A 526 -12.91 15.11 -11.50
CA LEU A 526 -13.93 15.70 -10.64
C LEU A 526 -13.34 16.25 -9.34
N PHE A 527 -12.35 15.56 -8.77
CA PHE A 527 -11.62 16.04 -7.60
C PHE A 527 -10.88 17.35 -7.89
N ALA A 528 -10.16 17.44 -9.01
CA ALA A 528 -9.48 18.66 -9.44
C ALA A 528 -10.46 19.84 -9.61
N ALA A 529 -11.63 19.57 -10.18
CA ALA A 529 -12.66 20.58 -10.39
C ALA A 529 -13.30 21.02 -9.05
N HIS A 530 -13.46 20.10 -8.09
CA HIS A 530 -14.01 20.39 -6.77
C HIS A 530 -13.03 21.19 -5.89
N GLN A 531 -11.77 20.74 -5.83
CA GLN A 531 -10.76 21.35 -4.95
C GLN A 531 -10.16 22.65 -5.54
N GLY A 532 -10.27 22.87 -6.84
CA GLY A 532 -9.63 24.01 -7.51
C GLY A 532 -8.10 23.96 -7.50
N ALA A 533 -7.51 22.84 -7.11
CA ALA A 533 -6.06 22.61 -7.05
C ALA A 533 -5.73 21.11 -7.18
N VAL A 534 -4.53 20.80 -7.66
CA VAL A 534 -4.02 19.43 -7.77
C VAL A 534 -2.56 19.41 -7.32
N PHE A 535 -2.26 18.54 -6.34
CA PHE A 535 -0.92 18.32 -5.81
C PHE A 535 -0.43 16.90 -6.09
N PRO A 536 0.89 16.62 -6.09
CA PRO A 536 1.40 15.26 -6.28
C PRO A 536 0.87 14.23 -5.26
N SER A 537 0.44 14.68 -4.08
CA SER A 537 -0.14 13.83 -3.05
C SER A 537 -1.36 13.03 -3.50
N VAL A 538 -2.08 13.45 -4.55
CA VAL A 538 -3.20 12.70 -5.14
C VAL A 538 -2.75 11.37 -5.76
N ALA A 539 -1.47 11.25 -6.16
CA ALA A 539 -0.86 10.02 -6.67
C ALA A 539 -0.22 9.17 -5.58
N ALA A 540 -0.20 9.64 -4.32
CA ALA A 540 0.44 8.93 -3.22
C ALA A 540 -0.25 7.57 -2.93
N VAL A 541 0.50 6.68 -2.30
CA VAL A 541 -0.01 5.35 -1.88
C VAL A 541 -1.24 5.48 -0.98
N SER A 542 -1.25 6.49 -0.11
CA SER A 542 -2.38 6.78 0.79
C SER A 542 -3.70 6.88 0.04
N THR A 543 -3.76 7.54 -1.11
CA THR A 543 -4.99 7.67 -1.92
C THR A 543 -5.49 6.31 -2.43
N SER A 544 -4.60 5.41 -2.86
CA SER A 544 -4.99 4.04 -3.21
C SER A 544 -5.49 3.25 -2.02
N VAL A 545 -4.88 3.46 -0.86
CA VAL A 545 -5.29 2.80 0.38
C VAL A 545 -6.62 3.35 0.88
N ASP A 546 -6.87 4.66 0.79
CA ASP A 546 -8.17 5.25 1.13
C ASP A 546 -9.29 4.65 0.27
N ALA A 547 -9.06 4.45 -1.03
CA ALA A 547 -10.00 3.74 -1.91
C ALA A 547 -10.25 2.29 -1.45
N LEU A 548 -9.21 1.59 -0.99
CA LEU A 548 -9.33 0.24 -0.41
C LEU A 548 -10.09 0.25 0.91
N LEU A 549 -9.81 1.22 1.79
CA LEU A 549 -10.51 1.39 3.07
C LEU A 549 -12.01 1.62 2.84
N VAL A 550 -12.39 2.47 1.89
CA VAL A 550 -13.79 2.70 1.49
C VAL A 550 -14.51 1.39 1.17
N ILE A 551 -13.90 0.55 0.34
CA ILE A 551 -14.51 -0.70 -0.09
C ILE A 551 -14.59 -1.72 1.05
N LEU A 552 -13.55 -1.80 1.88
CA LEU A 552 -13.44 -2.80 2.94
C LEU A 552 -14.29 -2.45 4.15
N LEU A 553 -14.34 -1.18 4.55
CA LEU A 553 -15.23 -0.71 5.61
C LEU A 553 -16.69 -1.00 5.28
N GLY A 554 -17.09 -0.71 4.05
CA GLY A 554 -18.45 -0.95 3.61
C GLY A 554 -18.78 -2.42 3.30
N GLY A 555 -17.78 -3.16 2.84
CA GLY A 555 -17.87 -4.57 2.42
C GLY A 555 -17.67 -4.74 0.91
N VAL A 556 -16.60 -5.43 0.52
CA VAL A 556 -16.14 -5.61 -0.88
C VAL A 556 -17.23 -6.14 -1.80
N HIS A 557 -18.05 -7.07 -1.31
CA HIS A 557 -19.07 -7.76 -2.10
C HIS A 557 -20.46 -7.12 -2.01
N GLN A 558 -20.58 -6.00 -1.29
CA GLN A 558 -21.84 -5.28 -1.13
C GLN A 558 -21.90 -4.11 -2.10
N LEU A 559 -22.91 -4.08 -2.96
CA LEU A 559 -23.08 -3.00 -3.96
C LEU A 559 -23.04 -1.59 -3.32
N TRP A 560 -23.66 -1.46 -2.15
CA TRP A 560 -23.77 -0.21 -1.39
C TRP A 560 -22.66 -0.02 -0.36
N GLY A 561 -21.76 -1.01 -0.29
CA GLY A 561 -20.62 -0.97 0.62
C GLY A 561 -19.76 0.27 0.40
N THR A 562 -19.49 0.56 -0.87
CA THR A 562 -18.66 1.73 -1.25
C THR A 562 -19.28 3.05 -0.81
N VAL A 563 -20.62 3.19 -0.90
CA VAL A 563 -21.31 4.40 -0.44
C VAL A 563 -21.17 4.55 1.08
N ALA A 564 -21.44 3.48 1.83
CA ALA A 564 -21.31 3.52 3.28
C ALA A 564 -19.85 3.76 3.73
N GLY A 565 -18.89 3.07 3.10
CA GLY A 565 -17.48 3.22 3.43
C GLY A 565 -16.93 4.61 3.12
N ALA A 566 -17.29 5.19 1.96
CA ALA A 566 -16.88 6.54 1.58
C ALA A 566 -17.45 7.59 2.54
N THR A 567 -18.74 7.49 2.87
CA THR A 567 -19.40 8.40 3.81
C THR A 567 -18.73 8.32 5.19
N ILE A 568 -18.46 7.12 5.70
CA ILE A 568 -17.81 6.94 7.01
C ILE A 568 -16.39 7.49 6.99
N LEU A 569 -15.59 7.18 5.96
CA LEU A 569 -14.20 7.62 5.88
C LEU A 569 -14.10 9.14 5.79
N VAL A 570 -14.86 9.77 4.87
CA VAL A 570 -14.82 11.22 4.65
C VAL A 570 -15.36 11.96 5.85
N TRP A 571 -16.47 11.50 6.44
CA TRP A 571 -17.01 12.10 7.67
C TRP A 571 -16.05 11.97 8.85
N ALA A 572 -15.45 10.79 9.05
CA ALA A 572 -14.47 10.58 10.12
C ALA A 572 -13.22 11.46 9.92
N ALA A 573 -12.73 11.61 8.68
CA ALA A 573 -11.61 12.48 8.37
C ALA A 573 -11.92 13.95 8.67
N ALA A 574 -13.13 14.41 8.34
CA ALA A 574 -13.55 15.80 8.53
C ALA A 574 -13.85 16.14 9.99
N GLU A 575 -14.66 15.32 10.68
CA GLU A 575 -15.12 15.63 12.03
C GLU A 575 -14.13 15.23 13.12
N LEU A 576 -13.55 14.02 13.02
CA LEU A 576 -12.52 13.61 13.98
C LEU A 576 -11.24 14.42 13.81
N GLY A 577 -10.88 14.77 12.55
CA GLY A 577 -9.69 15.57 12.25
C GLY A 577 -9.72 16.99 12.82
N ARG A 578 -10.91 17.55 13.11
CA ARG A 578 -11.07 18.87 13.73
C ARG A 578 -10.80 18.87 15.23
N GLY A 579 -11.24 17.83 15.92
CA GLY A 579 -11.23 17.77 17.38
C GLY A 579 -10.19 16.83 17.98
N PHE A 580 -9.66 15.91 17.22
CA PHE A 580 -8.79 14.85 17.71
C PHE A 580 -7.54 14.69 16.84
N VAL A 581 -6.40 15.10 17.36
CA VAL A 581 -5.11 15.09 16.62
C VAL A 581 -4.70 13.69 16.15
N TYR A 582 -5.08 12.65 16.90
CA TYR A 582 -4.72 11.24 16.65
C TYR A 582 -5.85 10.45 15.95
N TRP A 583 -6.67 11.12 15.14
CA TRP A 583 -7.82 10.51 14.47
C TRP A 583 -7.44 9.40 13.48
N ARG A 584 -6.25 9.49 12.85
CA ARG A 584 -5.76 8.47 11.92
C ARG A 584 -5.47 7.15 12.65
N GLY A 585 -4.89 7.20 13.84
CA GLY A 585 -4.68 6.04 14.69
C GLY A 585 -5.98 5.41 15.17
N ALA A 586 -6.96 6.24 15.54
CA ALA A 586 -8.31 5.76 15.88
C ALA A 586 -8.99 5.07 14.69
N LEU A 587 -8.87 5.64 13.48
CA LEU A 587 -9.34 5.02 12.25
C LEU A 587 -8.61 3.70 11.98
N GLY A 588 -7.30 3.66 12.15
CA GLY A 588 -6.49 2.44 12.01
C GLY A 588 -6.94 1.34 12.97
N LEU A 589 -7.18 1.69 14.24
CA LEU A 589 -7.71 0.76 15.24
C LEU A 589 -9.11 0.24 14.84
N LEU A 590 -10.00 1.12 14.41
CA LEU A 590 -11.33 0.75 13.91
C LEU A 590 -11.23 -0.24 12.75
N VAL A 591 -10.37 0.03 11.79
CA VAL A 591 -10.12 -0.86 10.64
C VAL A 591 -9.64 -2.22 11.10
N MET A 592 -8.66 -2.29 12.01
CA MET A 592 -8.17 -3.56 12.55
C MET A 592 -9.28 -4.35 13.24
N VAL A 593 -10.10 -3.70 14.06
CA VAL A 593 -11.23 -4.32 14.75
C VAL A 593 -12.25 -4.88 13.74
N ILE A 594 -12.59 -4.09 12.71
CA ILE A 594 -13.53 -4.53 11.66
C ILE A 594 -12.97 -5.72 10.90
N MET A 595 -11.68 -5.70 10.51
CA MET A 595 -11.06 -6.80 9.76
C MET A 595 -11.00 -8.11 10.55
N VAL A 596 -10.84 -8.03 11.87
CA VAL A 596 -10.85 -9.21 12.75
C VAL A 596 -12.28 -9.68 13.09
N ALA A 597 -13.18 -8.76 13.42
CA ALA A 597 -14.52 -9.08 13.90
C ALA A 597 -15.55 -9.27 12.78
N ALA A 598 -15.38 -8.57 11.66
CA ALA A 598 -16.33 -8.54 10.55
C ALA A 598 -15.61 -8.56 9.18
N PRO A 599 -14.95 -9.66 8.80
CA PRO A 599 -14.21 -9.74 7.54
C PRO A 599 -15.08 -9.57 6.29
N SER A 600 -16.41 -9.60 6.42
CA SER A 600 -17.37 -9.28 5.34
C SER A 600 -17.73 -7.79 5.23
N GLY A 601 -17.13 -6.91 6.05
CA GLY A 601 -17.45 -5.48 6.15
C GLY A 601 -18.69 -5.20 6.98
N LEU A 602 -18.93 -3.91 7.28
CA LEU A 602 -20.03 -3.47 8.16
C LEU A 602 -21.40 -3.89 7.67
N LEU A 603 -21.67 -3.80 6.36
CA LEU A 603 -22.95 -4.23 5.77
C LEU A 603 -23.08 -5.74 5.65
N GLY A 604 -21.97 -6.49 5.72
CA GLY A 604 -21.96 -7.96 5.71
C GLY A 604 -22.39 -8.61 7.03
N LEU A 605 -22.30 -7.89 8.15
CA LEU A 605 -22.64 -8.40 9.50
C LEU A 605 -24.10 -8.88 9.63
N ARG A 606 -25.03 -8.21 8.97
CA ARG A 606 -26.48 -8.58 9.01
C ARG A 606 -26.81 -9.88 8.27
N TRP A 607 -25.94 -10.32 7.36
CA TRP A 607 -26.19 -11.52 6.53
C TRP A 607 -25.73 -12.81 7.22
N SER A 608 -24.61 -12.78 7.96
CA SER A 608 -24.07 -13.97 8.62
C SER A 608 -24.96 -14.44 9.78
N SER A 609 -25.62 -13.53 10.49
CA SER A 609 -26.52 -13.85 11.58
C SER A 609 -27.82 -14.60 11.17
N ARG A 610 -28.23 -14.47 9.90
CA ARG A 610 -29.40 -15.20 9.34
C ARG A 610 -29.04 -16.56 8.74
N ALA A 611 -27.82 -16.72 8.21
CA ALA A 611 -27.39 -17.98 7.60
C ALA A 611 -27.09 -19.08 8.65
N HIS A 612 -26.63 -18.71 9.85
CA HIS A 612 -26.37 -19.69 10.92
C HIS A 612 -27.61 -20.19 11.65
N ARG A 613 -28.77 -19.54 11.51
CA ARG A 613 -30.03 -20.01 12.11
C ARG A 613 -30.80 -21.01 11.24
N GLY A 614 -30.38 -21.25 10.00
CA GLY A 614 -31.04 -22.16 9.05
C GLY A 614 -30.40 -23.55 8.89
N ALA A 615 -29.18 -23.77 9.41
CA ALA A 615 -28.53 -25.06 9.39
C ALA A 615 -28.73 -25.78 10.75
N GLY A 616 -29.91 -26.33 10.95
CA GLY A 616 -30.13 -27.30 12.02
C GLY A 616 -29.20 -28.51 11.85
N PRO A 617 -28.78 -29.17 12.94
CA PRO A 617 -27.86 -30.29 12.84
C PRO A 617 -28.49 -31.40 11.98
N ALA A 618 -27.79 -31.76 10.91
CA ALA A 618 -28.13 -32.93 10.10
C ALA A 618 -28.09 -34.13 11.04
N LYS A 619 -29.26 -34.64 11.38
CA LYS A 619 -29.43 -35.90 12.10
C LYS A 619 -28.75 -37.00 11.29
N GLY A 620 -27.84 -37.71 11.95
CA GLY A 620 -27.10 -38.80 11.39
C GLY A 620 -28.01 -39.86 10.77
N LEU A 621 -27.58 -40.39 9.65
CA LEU A 621 -27.94 -41.73 9.19
C LEU A 621 -26.83 -42.66 9.65
N ALA A 622 -27.06 -43.28 10.81
CA ALA A 622 -26.45 -44.53 11.17
C ALA A 622 -27.28 -45.64 10.54
N SER A 623 -26.72 -46.38 9.62
CA SER A 623 -26.95 -47.82 9.37
C SER A 623 -25.85 -48.33 8.44
#